data_d6ddd6c8527288defeba333f05c4ad70
#
_entry.id   d6ddd6c8527288defeba333f05c4ad70
#
_cell.length_a   1.000
_cell.length_b   1.000
_cell.length_c   1.000
_cell.angle_alpha   90.00
_cell.angle_beta   90.00
_cell.angle_gamma   90.00
#
_symmetry.space_group_name_H-M   'P 1'
#
loop_
_entity.id
_entity.type
_entity.pdbx_description
1 polymer ?
#
loop_
_entity_poly.entity_id
_entity_poly.type
_entity_poly.pdbx_seq_one_letter_code
_entity_poly.pdbx_strand_id
1 'polypeptide(L)'
;LYSAGGGSWQPYALPHLIRFAVFMVVAVVISRLSRDMIMLLAYPAYIGVLVLLLVVELVGAVKGGSQRWLELGFMRLQPSELMKPTLCLVLATYYARLPIGLIPTVRALLPALGFILLPVALVLLQPDLGTSLAIVFSAAVVMFLPGLPLWWFVS
;
A
#
# COMPACT_ATOMS: atom_id res chain seq x y z
N LEU A 1 14.09 -16.00 15.58
CA LEU A 1 13.89 -16.90 14.42
C LEU A 1 14.84 -18.09 14.45
N TYR A 2 16.15 -17.87 14.72
CA TYR A 2 17.14 -18.93 14.86
C TYR A 2 16.82 -19.85 16.04
N SER A 3 16.51 -19.31 17.19
CA SER A 3 16.12 -20.05 18.39
C SER A 3 14.77 -20.79 18.24
N ALA A 4 13.82 -20.21 17.52
CA ALA A 4 12.53 -20.84 17.22
C ALA A 4 12.67 -22.03 16.26
N GLY A 5 13.77 -22.09 15.48
CA GLY A 5 14.11 -23.23 14.61
C GLY A 5 14.97 -24.32 15.27
N GLY A 6 15.09 -24.31 16.61
CA GLY A 6 15.90 -25.30 17.33
C GLY A 6 17.40 -25.20 17.02
N GLY A 7 17.90 -24.01 16.70
CA GLY A 7 19.30 -23.77 16.35
C GLY A 7 19.66 -24.04 14.89
N SER A 8 18.67 -24.33 14.03
CA SER A 8 18.88 -24.47 12.58
C SER A 8 18.51 -23.18 11.84
N TRP A 9 19.21 -22.89 10.73
CA TRP A 9 18.87 -21.76 9.86
C TRP A 9 17.64 -22.00 8.99
N GLN A 10 17.25 -23.25 8.85
CA GLN A 10 16.01 -23.67 8.18
C GLN A 10 15.04 -24.25 9.23
N PRO A 11 13.72 -24.10 9.03
CA PRO A 11 13.03 -23.51 7.88
C PRO A 11 12.74 -22.00 7.99
N TYR A 12 13.10 -21.32 9.09
CA TYR A 12 12.58 -19.97 9.37
C TYR A 12 13.57 -18.84 9.07
N ALA A 13 14.82 -18.93 9.51
CA ALA A 13 15.75 -17.79 9.45
C ALA A 13 16.19 -17.45 8.03
N LEU A 14 16.53 -18.44 7.21
CA LEU A 14 17.01 -18.24 5.85
C LEU A 14 15.96 -17.57 4.94
N PRO A 15 14.69 -18.01 4.89
CA PRO A 15 13.65 -17.34 4.10
C PRO A 15 13.40 -15.90 4.53
N HIS A 16 13.51 -15.59 5.81
CA HIS A 16 13.36 -14.21 6.31
C HIS A 16 14.54 -13.34 5.92
N LEU A 17 15.77 -13.84 5.97
CA LEU A 17 16.95 -13.12 5.51
C LEU A 17 16.89 -12.80 4.02
N ILE A 18 16.48 -13.76 3.19
CA ILE A 18 16.31 -13.54 1.75
C ILE A 18 15.27 -12.46 1.48
N ARG A 19 14.11 -12.53 2.14
CA ARG A 19 13.08 -11.50 2.01
C ARG A 19 13.57 -10.13 2.44
N PHE A 20 14.25 -10.06 3.57
CA PHE A 20 14.86 -8.82 4.07
C PHE A 20 15.86 -8.24 3.07
N ALA A 21 16.75 -9.07 2.51
CA ALA A 21 17.72 -8.66 1.51
C ALA A 21 17.02 -8.12 0.24
N VAL A 22 15.99 -8.81 -0.26
CA VAL A 22 15.21 -8.36 -1.42
C VAL A 22 14.55 -7.00 -1.14
N PHE A 23 13.88 -6.84 0.00
CA PHE A 23 13.26 -5.56 0.35
C PHE A 23 14.29 -4.45 0.56
N MET A 24 15.46 -4.76 1.11
CA MET A 24 16.55 -3.79 1.24
C MET A 24 17.06 -3.32 -0.13
N VAL A 25 17.25 -4.24 -1.08
CA VAL A 25 17.64 -3.89 -2.45
C VAL A 25 16.58 -3.00 -3.10
N VAL A 26 15.30 -3.36 -2.97
CA VAL A 26 14.19 -2.55 -3.50
C VAL A 26 14.19 -1.15 -2.86
N ALA A 27 14.38 -1.05 -1.56
CA ALA A 27 14.45 0.23 -0.85
C ALA A 27 15.62 1.10 -1.36
N VAL A 28 16.80 0.50 -1.55
CA VAL A 28 17.96 1.21 -2.11
C VAL A 28 17.71 1.67 -3.55
N VAL A 29 17.07 0.84 -4.39
CA VAL A 29 16.71 1.22 -5.76
C VAL A 29 15.75 2.40 -5.74
N ILE A 30 14.69 2.33 -4.92
CA ILE A 30 13.71 3.41 -4.80
C ILE A 30 14.38 4.70 -4.29
N SER A 31 15.30 4.61 -3.35
CA SER A 31 16.02 5.78 -2.80
C SER A 31 16.90 6.50 -3.82
N ARG A 32 17.26 5.82 -4.92
CA ARG A 32 18.06 6.40 -6.03
C ARG A 32 17.19 7.04 -7.12
N LEU A 33 15.87 6.87 -7.08
CA LEU A 33 14.96 7.49 -8.04
C LEU A 33 14.85 9.00 -7.80
N SER A 34 14.83 9.78 -8.88
CA SER A 34 14.53 11.21 -8.79
C SER A 34 13.07 11.44 -8.39
N ARG A 35 12.76 12.60 -7.81
CA ARG A 35 11.39 12.98 -7.46
C ARG A 35 10.45 12.87 -8.66
N ASP A 36 10.89 13.30 -9.82
CA ASP A 36 10.09 13.29 -11.04
C ASP A 36 9.75 11.87 -11.48
N MET A 37 10.70 10.94 -11.38
CA MET A 37 10.46 9.52 -11.65
C MET A 37 9.48 8.90 -10.65
N ILE A 38 9.62 9.21 -9.36
CA ILE A 38 8.69 8.73 -8.32
C ILE A 38 7.27 9.24 -8.62
N MET A 39 7.12 10.53 -8.94
CA MET A 39 5.83 11.14 -9.29
C MET A 39 5.24 10.57 -10.60
N LEU A 40 6.10 10.21 -11.56
CA LEU A 40 5.66 9.57 -12.81
C LEU A 40 5.17 8.14 -12.58
N LEU A 41 5.85 7.39 -11.72
CA LEU A 41 5.55 5.99 -11.42
C LEU A 41 4.39 5.81 -10.44
N ALA A 42 4.02 6.84 -9.67
CA ALA A 42 2.99 6.75 -8.62
C ALA A 42 1.64 6.24 -9.14
N TYR A 43 1.13 6.81 -10.24
CA TYR A 43 -0.15 6.40 -10.83
C TYR A 43 -0.11 5.00 -11.45
N PRO A 44 0.89 4.65 -12.30
CA PRO A 44 1.02 3.28 -12.82
C PRO A 44 1.18 2.23 -11.72
N ALA A 45 1.98 2.52 -10.69
CA ALA A 45 2.14 1.62 -9.55
C ALA A 45 0.83 1.39 -8.80
N TYR A 46 0.08 2.45 -8.54
CA TYR A 46 -1.23 2.38 -7.89
C TYR A 46 -2.22 1.54 -8.72
N ILE A 47 -2.31 1.79 -10.01
CA ILE A 47 -3.18 1.00 -10.92
C ILE A 47 -2.74 -0.46 -10.94
N GLY A 48 -1.44 -0.72 -11.05
CA GLY A 48 -0.90 -2.08 -11.03
C GLY A 48 -1.26 -2.85 -9.76
N VAL A 49 -1.15 -2.21 -8.59
CA VAL A 49 -1.54 -2.84 -7.32
C VAL A 49 -3.06 -3.00 -7.20
N LEU A 50 -3.86 -2.06 -7.72
CA LEU A 50 -5.32 -2.24 -7.82
C LEU A 50 -5.69 -3.46 -8.66
N VAL A 51 -5.06 -3.62 -9.81
CA VAL A 51 -5.27 -4.81 -10.65
C VAL A 51 -4.87 -6.09 -9.91
N LEU A 52 -3.75 -6.07 -9.17
CA LEU A 52 -3.35 -7.21 -8.33
C LEU A 52 -4.39 -7.52 -7.24
N LEU A 53 -4.99 -6.50 -6.60
CA LEU A 53 -6.08 -6.70 -5.63
C LEU A 53 -7.30 -7.36 -6.28
N LEU A 54 -7.68 -6.93 -7.48
CA LEU A 54 -8.78 -7.55 -8.24
C LEU A 54 -8.44 -9.00 -8.64
N VAL A 55 -7.22 -9.25 -9.08
CA VAL A 55 -6.78 -10.61 -9.44
C VAL A 55 -6.83 -11.53 -8.22
N VAL A 56 -6.40 -11.06 -7.06
CA VAL A 56 -6.48 -11.86 -5.82
C VAL A 56 -7.92 -12.17 -5.45
N GLU A 57 -8.84 -11.24 -5.63
CA GLU A 57 -10.26 -11.45 -5.37
C GLU A 57 -10.85 -12.54 -6.29
N LEU A 58 -10.41 -12.56 -7.56
CA LEU A 58 -10.95 -13.50 -8.57
C LEU A 58 -10.26 -14.88 -8.53
N VAL A 59 -8.97 -14.94 -8.25
CA VAL A 59 -8.13 -16.14 -8.44
C VAL A 59 -7.38 -16.56 -7.17
N GLY A 60 -7.43 -15.74 -6.12
CA GLY A 60 -6.65 -15.96 -4.90
C GLY A 60 -6.94 -17.29 -4.22
N ALA A 61 -5.89 -17.92 -3.70
CA ALA A 61 -6.01 -19.17 -2.95
C ALA A 61 -6.77 -18.94 -1.64
N VAL A 62 -7.84 -19.72 -1.43
CA VAL A 62 -8.61 -19.69 -0.17
C VAL A 62 -7.79 -20.39 0.91
N LYS A 63 -7.17 -19.63 1.81
CA LYS A 63 -6.54 -20.15 3.01
C LYS A 63 -7.10 -19.43 4.24
N GLY A 64 -7.62 -20.21 5.18
CA GLY A 64 -8.21 -19.65 6.42
C GLY A 64 -9.52 -18.87 6.22
N GLY A 65 -10.27 -19.16 5.14
CA GLY A 65 -11.57 -18.53 4.86
C GLY A 65 -11.51 -17.19 4.14
N SER A 66 -10.33 -16.76 3.65
CA SER A 66 -10.20 -15.53 2.87
C SER A 66 -9.15 -15.63 1.77
N GLN A 67 -9.45 -15.05 0.63
CA GLN A 67 -8.57 -14.95 -0.54
C GLN A 67 -7.73 -13.68 -0.43
N ARG A 68 -6.54 -13.76 0.20
CA ARG A 68 -5.70 -12.56 0.46
C ARG A 68 -4.29 -12.68 -0.10
N TRP A 69 -3.88 -13.88 -0.53
CA TRP A 69 -2.49 -14.18 -0.84
C TRP A 69 -2.33 -14.68 -2.25
N LEU A 70 -1.34 -14.13 -2.94
CA LEU A 70 -0.79 -14.70 -4.18
C LEU A 70 0.38 -15.60 -3.83
N GLU A 71 0.26 -16.89 -4.13
CA GLU A 71 1.36 -17.83 -4.00
C GLU A 71 2.19 -17.82 -5.28
N LEU A 72 3.35 -17.16 -5.24
CA LEU A 72 4.31 -17.08 -6.34
C LEU A 72 5.36 -18.21 -6.27
N GLY A 73 5.03 -19.35 -5.65
CA GLY A 73 5.91 -20.49 -5.47
C GLY A 73 6.95 -20.31 -4.37
N PHE A 74 7.87 -19.37 -4.53
CA PHE A 74 8.93 -19.08 -3.56
C PHE A 74 8.57 -17.99 -2.54
N MET A 75 7.53 -17.20 -2.79
CA MET A 75 7.11 -16.10 -1.93
C MET A 75 5.59 -15.94 -1.94
N ARG A 76 5.03 -15.62 -0.77
CA ARG A 76 3.64 -15.20 -0.63
C ARG A 76 3.58 -13.69 -0.65
N LEU A 77 2.81 -13.13 -1.56
CA LEU A 77 2.61 -11.70 -1.70
C LEU A 77 1.17 -11.36 -1.34
N GLN A 78 1.00 -10.37 -0.48
CA GLN A 78 -0.30 -9.79 -0.15
C GLN A 78 -0.39 -8.41 -0.83
N PRO A 79 -1.18 -8.25 -1.90
CA PRO A 79 -1.25 -6.99 -2.63
C PRO A 79 -1.72 -5.81 -1.80
N SER A 80 -2.56 -6.03 -0.78
CA SER A 80 -3.00 -4.98 0.13
C SER A 80 -1.86 -4.37 0.95
N GLU A 81 -0.76 -5.10 1.20
CA GLU A 81 0.45 -4.53 1.81
C GLU A 81 1.15 -3.54 0.86
N LEU A 82 1.18 -3.84 -0.43
CA LEU A 82 1.73 -2.95 -1.44
C LEU A 82 0.84 -1.73 -1.68
N MET A 83 -0.47 -1.84 -1.42
CA MET A 83 -1.40 -0.75 -1.59
C MET A 83 -1.11 0.42 -0.65
N LYS A 84 -0.67 0.18 0.58
CA LYS A 84 -0.36 1.24 1.55
C LYS A 84 0.70 2.22 1.03
N PRO A 85 1.92 1.80 0.66
CA PRO A 85 2.93 2.73 0.14
C PRO A 85 2.54 3.34 -1.22
N THR A 86 1.89 2.60 -2.11
CA THR A 86 1.49 3.14 -3.41
C THR A 86 0.37 4.17 -3.30
N LEU A 87 -0.57 3.99 -2.36
CA LEU A 87 -1.59 4.98 -2.06
C LEU A 87 -0.97 6.26 -1.48
N CYS A 88 -0.03 6.12 -0.54
CA CYS A 88 0.70 7.27 -0.02
C CYS A 88 1.41 8.05 -1.14
N LEU A 89 2.07 7.35 -2.06
CA LEU A 89 2.75 7.97 -3.20
C LEU A 89 1.78 8.69 -4.15
N VAL A 90 0.65 8.07 -4.47
CA VAL A 90 -0.34 8.68 -5.39
C VAL A 90 -0.97 9.90 -4.76
N LEU A 91 -1.34 9.84 -3.47
CA LEU A 91 -1.89 10.99 -2.76
C LEU A 91 -0.87 12.13 -2.64
N ALA A 92 0.37 11.83 -2.28
CA ALA A 92 1.45 12.81 -2.21
C ALA A 92 1.68 13.47 -3.58
N THR A 93 1.71 12.69 -4.66
CA THR A 93 1.85 13.19 -6.04
C THR A 93 0.66 14.05 -6.44
N TYR A 94 -0.55 13.64 -6.10
CA TYR A 94 -1.78 14.38 -6.37
C TYR A 94 -1.75 15.75 -5.69
N TYR A 95 -1.50 15.80 -4.38
CA TYR A 95 -1.45 17.07 -3.64
C TYR A 95 -0.25 17.95 -4.04
N ALA A 96 0.90 17.36 -4.38
CA ALA A 96 2.07 18.13 -4.84
C ALA A 96 1.82 18.86 -6.18
N ARG A 97 0.88 18.40 -6.98
CA ARG A 97 0.50 19.03 -8.28
C ARG A 97 -0.65 20.01 -8.15
N LEU A 98 -1.31 20.08 -7.00
CA LEU A 98 -2.41 21.01 -6.78
C LEU A 98 -1.89 22.41 -6.42
N PRO A 99 -2.52 23.49 -6.95
CA PRO A 99 -2.31 24.83 -6.44
C PRO A 99 -2.65 24.92 -4.95
N ILE A 100 -1.82 25.61 -4.16
CA ILE A 100 -1.94 25.70 -2.69
C ILE A 100 -3.35 26.16 -2.25
N GLY A 101 -3.96 27.08 -2.97
CA GLY A 101 -5.32 27.58 -2.66
C GLY A 101 -6.45 26.58 -2.91
N LEU A 102 -6.21 25.48 -3.64
CA LEU A 102 -7.21 24.44 -3.89
C LEU A 102 -7.13 23.30 -2.88
N ILE A 103 -6.03 23.13 -2.18
CA ILE A 103 -5.81 22.02 -1.25
C ILE A 103 -6.95 21.90 -0.22
N PRO A 104 -7.40 22.98 0.48
CA PRO A 104 -8.45 22.87 1.48
C PRO A 104 -9.87 22.88 0.89
N THR A 105 -10.05 22.53 -0.37
CA THR A 105 -11.35 22.55 -1.03
C THR A 105 -11.95 21.16 -1.19
N VAL A 106 -13.27 21.07 -1.21
CA VAL A 106 -14.01 19.83 -1.51
C VAL A 106 -13.64 19.27 -2.89
N ARG A 107 -13.27 20.13 -3.84
CA ARG A 107 -12.87 19.73 -5.20
C ARG A 107 -11.57 18.94 -5.20
N ALA A 108 -10.64 19.23 -4.27
CA ALA A 108 -9.42 18.47 -4.08
C ALA A 108 -9.67 17.18 -3.27
N LEU A 109 -10.63 17.21 -2.35
CA LEU A 109 -10.95 16.07 -1.50
C LEU A 109 -11.62 14.93 -2.28
N LEU A 110 -12.52 15.22 -3.21
CA LEU A 110 -13.29 14.20 -3.94
C LEU A 110 -12.41 13.19 -4.69
N PRO A 111 -11.41 13.59 -5.52
CA PRO A 111 -10.52 12.62 -6.15
C PRO A 111 -9.66 11.86 -5.15
N ALA A 112 -9.20 12.51 -4.07
CA ALA A 112 -8.44 11.86 -3.03
C ALA A 112 -9.24 10.76 -2.33
N LEU A 113 -10.51 11.03 -2.01
CA LEU A 113 -11.43 10.02 -1.49
C LEU A 113 -11.64 8.87 -2.46
N GLY A 114 -11.73 9.15 -3.78
CA GLY A 114 -11.79 8.11 -4.80
C GLY A 114 -10.58 7.17 -4.77
N PHE A 115 -9.36 7.72 -4.64
CA PHE A 115 -8.14 6.93 -4.50
C PHE A 115 -8.12 6.09 -3.21
N ILE A 116 -8.76 6.53 -2.15
CA ILE A 116 -8.80 5.81 -0.87
C ILE A 116 -9.91 4.77 -0.85
N LEU A 117 -11.13 5.15 -1.22
CA LEU A 117 -12.31 4.30 -1.08
C LEU A 117 -12.27 3.08 -2.00
N LEU A 118 -11.66 3.22 -3.20
CA LEU A 118 -11.58 2.12 -4.15
C LEU A 118 -10.79 0.93 -3.59
N PRO A 119 -9.53 1.06 -3.15
CA PRO A 119 -8.80 -0.05 -2.56
C PRO A 119 -9.38 -0.50 -1.22
N VAL A 120 -9.92 0.41 -0.41
CA VAL A 120 -10.57 0.05 0.86
C VAL A 120 -11.77 -0.86 0.61
N ALA A 121 -12.63 -0.54 -0.36
CA ALA A 121 -13.75 -1.39 -0.72
C ALA A 121 -13.31 -2.78 -1.17
N LEU A 122 -12.27 -2.88 -2.01
CA LEU A 122 -11.72 -4.16 -2.44
C LEU A 122 -11.15 -4.99 -1.28
N VAL A 123 -10.44 -4.35 -0.34
CA VAL A 123 -9.88 -5.03 0.82
C VAL A 123 -10.98 -5.45 1.82
N LEU A 124 -12.07 -4.69 1.92
CA LEU A 124 -13.24 -5.07 2.74
C LEU A 124 -13.97 -6.28 2.16
N LEU A 125 -14.00 -6.45 0.83
CA LEU A 125 -14.53 -7.67 0.21
C LEU A 125 -13.71 -8.91 0.60
N GLN A 126 -12.42 -8.74 0.92
CA GLN A 126 -11.52 -9.79 1.41
C GLN A 126 -11.62 -10.04 2.94
N PRO A 127 -12.69 -9.66 3.62
CA PRO A 127 -12.95 -9.41 5.05
C PRO A 127 -11.69 -9.09 5.90
N ASP A 128 -10.91 -8.08 5.46
CA ASP A 128 -9.71 -7.63 6.15
C ASP A 128 -9.85 -6.21 6.72
N LEU A 129 -10.55 -6.10 7.85
CA LEU A 129 -10.75 -4.85 8.55
C LEU A 129 -9.44 -4.18 8.99
N GLY A 130 -8.47 -4.98 9.46
CA GLY A 130 -7.19 -4.44 9.95
C GLY A 130 -6.42 -3.71 8.85
N THR A 131 -6.31 -4.33 7.68
CA THR A 131 -5.63 -3.71 6.52
C THR A 131 -6.42 -2.53 5.98
N SER A 132 -7.75 -2.60 5.92
CA SER A 132 -8.61 -1.49 5.49
C SER A 132 -8.41 -0.25 6.38
N LEU A 133 -8.42 -0.43 7.69
CA LEU A 133 -8.16 0.65 8.65
C LEU A 133 -6.74 1.22 8.50
N ALA A 134 -5.74 0.36 8.29
CA ALA A 134 -4.37 0.81 8.07
C ALA A 134 -4.23 1.64 6.78
N ILE A 135 -4.93 1.27 5.71
CA ILE A 135 -4.99 2.04 4.45
C ILE A 135 -5.60 3.41 4.70
N VAL A 136 -6.77 3.48 5.35
CA VAL A 136 -7.46 4.73 5.67
C VAL A 136 -6.59 5.62 6.56
N PHE A 137 -5.99 5.06 7.60
CA PHE A 137 -5.12 5.82 8.51
C PHE A 137 -3.90 6.39 7.79
N SER A 138 -3.21 5.57 6.98
CA SER A 138 -2.05 6.02 6.19
C SER A 138 -2.43 7.15 5.23
N ALA A 139 -3.58 7.03 4.57
CA ALA A 139 -4.10 8.06 3.68
C ALA A 139 -4.42 9.36 4.43
N ALA A 140 -5.08 9.27 5.59
CA ALA A 140 -5.40 10.43 6.42
C ALA A 140 -4.15 11.19 6.84
N VAL A 141 -3.09 10.49 7.26
CA VAL A 141 -1.80 11.11 7.60
C VAL A 141 -1.21 11.86 6.40
N VAL A 142 -1.21 11.25 5.21
CA VAL A 142 -0.68 11.90 3.99
C VAL A 142 -1.52 13.11 3.60
N MET A 143 -2.83 13.07 3.75
CA MET A 143 -3.73 14.19 3.46
C MET A 143 -3.55 15.34 4.45
N PHE A 144 -3.19 15.05 5.69
CA PHE A 144 -2.92 16.07 6.71
C PHE A 144 -1.65 16.88 6.41
N LEU A 145 -0.60 16.26 5.87
CA LEU A 145 0.70 16.89 5.60
C LEU A 145 0.65 18.15 4.69
N PRO A 146 -0.16 18.17 3.59
CA PRO A 146 -0.28 19.36 2.74
C PRO A 146 -1.08 20.51 3.36
N GLY A 147 -1.61 20.36 4.58
CA GLY A 147 -2.32 21.41 5.30
C GLY A 147 -3.85 21.30 5.26
N LEU A 148 -4.40 20.11 5.02
CA LEU A 148 -5.83 19.89 5.25
C LEU A 148 -6.15 20.11 6.72
N PRO A 149 -7.16 20.91 7.05
CA PRO A 149 -7.48 21.24 8.43
C PRO A 149 -8.06 20.03 9.18
N LEU A 150 -7.65 19.83 10.43
CA LEU A 150 -8.04 18.68 11.27
C LEU A 150 -9.55 18.49 11.40
N TRP A 151 -10.34 19.57 11.32
CA TRP A 151 -11.79 19.46 11.44
C TRP A 151 -12.47 18.65 10.33
N TRP A 152 -11.81 18.45 9.18
CA TRP A 152 -12.29 17.57 8.11
C TRP A 152 -12.22 16.08 8.48
N PHE A 153 -11.43 15.74 9.51
CA PHE A 153 -11.28 14.35 9.97
C PHE A 153 -12.14 14.03 11.20
N VAL A 154 -12.73 15.05 11.83
CA VAL A 154 -13.45 14.92 13.11
C VAL A 154 -14.95 15.21 12.97
N SER A 155 -15.37 15.85 11.89
CA SER A 155 -16.79 16.09 11.57
C SER A 155 -17.35 14.93 10.75
#